data_1003787dceb3db77a4587a67cf03a7d4
#
_entry.id   1003787dceb3db77a4587a67cf03a7d4
#
_cell.length_a   1.000
_cell.length_b   1.000
_cell.length_c   1.000
_cell.angle_alpha   90.00
_cell.angle_beta   90.00
_cell.angle_gamma   90.00
#
_symmetry.space_group_name_H-M   'P 1'
#
loop_
_entity.id
_entity.type
_entity.pdbx_description
1 polymer ?
#
loop_
_entity_poly.entity_id
_entity_poly.type
_entity_poly.pdbx_seq_one_letter_code
_entity_poly.pdbx_strand_id
1 'polypeptide(L)'
;MVSLIHRLESALAGISSVRVRWALIIVLIAVLAVKIFSAEDQTRLVGSSYDTLTRSRVLAPTVDPALLIVDIDEASLAKMSKDYGRWPWPRDTLASVLDFLERNGAQAVVFDILFADKDVLNPMSDAAFAETVKQSQRSYFPVLRLESRLDQISEVRADMLPGFAVKIGNPGVQDRATEMTPTMAVIPPVFSTIAQSGRLGFHNIYPDADGVNRQYRLWEDIGSGWRLLSLPARLALDFGWSMPSQANQILAFPLEAAAYPSVSFYDLWQASQAREAGNLSEQVKGKIIIIGSTAPNLFDIKVTPLSPIHPGVHVLAGAIDNVKNDNFLKLLGKGWQLVIGVLLLFGMAHASSKLPLSVLRWGILVAPTVLIGLSYVSLNVGSVFVDLTAVASQAFVFFTATTAYASWRVGYFSSLSVSKKRPQICHVLAIDSGPVNITVNQLIDAGCAAWGKNFCMVQSGFTSGVSVGASGPFCVFVLGSGELGEAEVRRSLGIDKENKLKIFTSKTDDLFTDEKLTSKVIEPLAWRFLSTAIVTWNEEK
;
A
#
# COMPACT_ATOMS: atom_id res chain seq x y z
N MET A 1 31.57 30.29 14.51
CA MET A 1 30.41 29.71 13.85
C MET A 1 30.46 29.91 12.33
N VAL A 2 30.59 31.12 11.79
CA VAL A 2 30.66 31.39 10.34
C VAL A 2 31.80 30.64 9.62
N SER A 3 33.02 30.54 10.21
CA SER A 3 34.13 29.80 9.61
C SER A 3 33.94 28.28 9.56
N LEU A 4 33.17 27.73 10.51
CA LEU A 4 32.83 26.28 10.53
C LEU A 4 31.80 25.96 9.46
N ILE A 5 30.75 26.80 9.32
CA ILE A 5 29.72 26.64 8.27
C ILE A 5 30.36 26.69 6.89
N HIS A 6 31.23 27.64 6.64
CA HIS A 6 31.91 27.76 5.35
C HIS A 6 32.86 26.59 5.04
N ARG A 7 33.51 26.01 6.07
CA ARG A 7 34.29 24.78 5.92
C ARG A 7 33.41 23.57 5.59
N LEU A 8 32.23 23.46 6.23
CA LEU A 8 31.29 22.39 5.96
C LEU A 8 30.68 22.50 4.55
N GLU A 9 30.25 23.70 4.15
CA GLU A 9 29.77 23.94 2.79
C GLU A 9 30.82 23.58 1.73
N SER A 10 32.03 24.02 1.93
CA SER A 10 33.18 23.71 1.06
C SER A 10 33.45 22.20 1.02
N ALA A 11 33.36 21.49 2.16
CA ALA A 11 33.55 20.05 2.21
C ALA A 11 32.45 19.33 1.43
N LEU A 12 31.19 19.68 1.69
CA LEU A 12 30.03 19.09 1.01
C LEU A 12 30.04 19.34 -0.51
N ALA A 13 30.35 20.57 -0.96
CA ALA A 13 30.40 20.90 -2.37
C ALA A 13 31.46 20.07 -3.15
N GLY A 14 32.55 19.68 -2.48
CA GLY A 14 33.58 18.83 -3.05
C GLY A 14 33.20 17.36 -3.19
N ILE A 15 32.08 16.90 -2.59
CA ILE A 15 31.66 15.50 -2.74
C ILE A 15 31.06 15.32 -4.13
N SER A 16 31.51 14.29 -4.86
CA SER A 16 30.91 13.97 -6.17
C SER A 16 29.41 13.71 -6.08
N SER A 17 28.67 14.23 -7.05
CA SER A 17 27.22 14.00 -7.18
C SER A 17 26.88 12.51 -7.27
N VAL A 18 27.78 11.72 -7.85
CA VAL A 18 27.66 10.26 -7.93
C VAL A 18 27.75 9.64 -6.53
N ARG A 19 28.71 10.05 -5.71
CA ARG A 19 28.87 9.53 -4.34
C ARG A 19 27.66 9.85 -3.47
N VAL A 20 27.14 11.07 -3.56
CA VAL A 20 25.94 11.49 -2.80
C VAL A 20 24.73 10.65 -3.21
N ARG A 21 24.50 10.41 -4.50
CA ARG A 21 23.41 9.56 -4.99
C ARG A 21 23.50 8.14 -4.43
N TRP A 22 24.68 7.52 -4.51
CA TRP A 22 24.86 6.16 -4.02
C TRP A 22 24.73 6.06 -2.50
N ALA A 23 25.27 7.02 -1.76
CA ALA A 23 25.08 7.08 -0.30
C ALA A 23 23.60 7.21 0.07
N LEU A 24 22.86 8.08 -0.63
CA LEU A 24 21.42 8.25 -0.42
C LEU A 24 20.66 6.96 -0.72
N ILE A 25 20.95 6.27 -1.83
CA ILE A 25 20.31 4.99 -2.17
C ILE A 25 20.55 3.93 -1.10
N ILE A 26 21.76 3.81 -0.59
CA ILE A 26 22.07 2.86 0.49
C ILE A 26 21.22 3.15 1.72
N VAL A 27 21.10 4.43 2.11
CA VAL A 27 20.25 4.83 3.24
C VAL A 27 18.78 4.51 2.96
N LEU A 28 18.28 4.84 1.75
CA LEU A 28 16.89 4.57 1.39
C LEU A 28 16.58 3.07 1.35
N ILE A 29 17.49 2.23 0.86
CA ILE A 29 17.33 0.77 0.91
C ILE A 29 17.29 0.27 2.35
N ALA A 30 18.13 0.78 3.23
CA ALA A 30 18.10 0.42 4.65
C ALA A 30 16.76 0.82 5.30
N VAL A 31 16.26 2.03 5.04
CA VAL A 31 14.94 2.49 5.50
C VAL A 31 13.82 1.62 4.93
N LEU A 32 13.89 1.25 3.65
CA LEU A 32 12.91 0.35 3.03
C LEU A 32 12.89 -1.01 3.70
N ALA A 33 14.06 -1.60 3.92
CA ALA A 33 14.18 -2.90 4.60
C ALA A 33 13.60 -2.84 6.01
N VAL A 34 13.96 -1.83 6.80
CA VAL A 34 13.40 -1.63 8.14
C VAL A 34 11.87 -1.51 8.06
N LYS A 35 11.33 -0.67 7.17
CA LYS A 35 9.87 -0.48 7.03
C LYS A 35 9.16 -1.79 6.68
N ILE A 36 9.70 -2.59 5.75
CA ILE A 36 9.08 -3.84 5.31
C ILE A 36 9.12 -4.91 6.41
N PHE A 37 10.25 -5.05 7.11
CA PHE A 37 10.42 -6.14 8.08
C PHE A 37 9.96 -5.81 9.50
N SER A 38 9.91 -4.53 9.89
CA SER A 38 9.35 -4.13 11.18
C SER A 38 7.81 -4.12 11.21
N ALA A 39 7.14 -4.04 10.06
CA ALA A 39 5.69 -4.12 10.00
C ALA A 39 5.22 -5.54 10.29
N GLU A 40 4.34 -5.72 11.26
CA GLU A 40 3.57 -6.95 11.44
C GLU A 40 2.67 -7.18 10.24
N ASP A 41 2.38 -8.44 9.89
CA ASP A 41 1.56 -8.75 8.72
C ASP A 41 0.15 -8.13 8.81
N GLN A 42 -0.38 -8.01 10.04
CA GLN A 42 -1.68 -7.39 10.30
C GLN A 42 -1.71 -5.87 10.07
N THR A 43 -0.56 -5.19 10.14
CA THR A 43 -0.47 -3.72 9.99
C THR A 43 0.10 -3.28 8.64
N ARG A 44 0.39 -4.22 7.74
CA ARG A 44 1.06 -3.92 6.46
C ARG A 44 0.32 -2.91 5.57
N LEU A 45 -1.01 -2.88 5.64
CA LEU A 45 -1.83 -1.97 4.85
C LEU A 45 -2.08 -0.62 5.52
N VAL A 46 -1.82 -0.50 6.83
CA VAL A 46 -1.96 0.76 7.55
C VAL A 46 -0.99 1.81 7.00
N GLY A 47 -1.53 2.97 6.62
CA GLY A 47 -0.75 4.05 6.01
C GLY A 47 -0.25 3.77 4.59
N SER A 48 -0.74 2.71 3.94
CA SER A 48 -0.51 2.44 2.52
C SER A 48 -1.50 3.20 1.64
N SER A 49 -1.30 3.13 0.33
CA SER A 49 -2.26 3.65 -0.65
C SER A 49 -3.49 2.75 -0.83
N TYR A 50 -3.55 1.59 -0.19
CA TYR A 50 -4.54 0.54 -0.41
C TYR A 50 -5.99 1.04 -0.36
N ASP A 51 -6.39 1.72 0.73
CA ASP A 51 -7.77 2.18 0.89
C ASP A 51 -8.20 3.17 -0.21
N THR A 52 -7.31 4.12 -0.54
CA THR A 52 -7.57 5.10 -1.60
C THR A 52 -7.68 4.41 -2.96
N LEU A 53 -6.78 3.47 -3.24
CA LEU A 53 -6.80 2.72 -4.49
C LEU A 53 -8.02 1.78 -4.57
N THR A 54 -8.42 1.17 -3.45
CA THR A 54 -9.61 0.30 -3.38
C THR A 54 -10.89 1.08 -3.67
N ARG A 55 -11.06 2.29 -3.11
CA ARG A 55 -12.22 3.15 -3.41
C ARG A 55 -12.28 3.61 -4.87
N SER A 56 -11.12 3.77 -5.50
CA SER A 56 -11.02 4.23 -6.88
C SER A 56 -10.97 3.10 -7.91
N ARG A 57 -11.11 1.83 -7.49
CA ARG A 57 -11.10 0.68 -8.42
C ARG A 57 -12.19 0.80 -9.46
N VAL A 58 -11.85 0.38 -10.68
CA VAL A 58 -12.80 0.21 -11.79
C VAL A 58 -13.06 -1.26 -12.12
N LEU A 59 -12.12 -2.13 -11.72
CA LEU A 59 -12.26 -3.58 -11.82
C LEU A 59 -12.16 -4.18 -10.41
N ALA A 60 -13.22 -4.84 -9.96
CA ALA A 60 -13.26 -5.55 -8.69
C ALA A 60 -13.84 -6.94 -8.88
N PRO A 61 -13.64 -7.87 -7.93
CA PRO A 61 -14.31 -9.16 -7.95
C PRO A 61 -15.81 -8.97 -8.06
N THR A 62 -16.43 -9.75 -8.92
CA THR A 62 -17.91 -9.86 -8.98
C THR A 62 -18.39 -10.64 -7.78
N VAL A 63 -19.47 -10.18 -7.15
CA VAL A 63 -20.09 -10.91 -6.04
C VAL A 63 -20.64 -12.25 -6.52
N ASP A 64 -20.52 -13.26 -5.68
CA ASP A 64 -21.04 -14.58 -5.99
C ASP A 64 -22.57 -14.56 -6.00
N PRO A 65 -23.23 -14.87 -7.13
CA PRO A 65 -24.69 -14.88 -7.22
C PRO A 65 -25.35 -15.99 -6.38
N ALA A 66 -24.59 -16.93 -5.84
CA ALA A 66 -25.10 -17.94 -4.91
C ALA A 66 -25.31 -17.41 -3.48
N LEU A 67 -24.83 -16.20 -3.16
CA LEU A 67 -25.06 -15.54 -1.88
C LEU A 67 -26.28 -14.64 -1.97
N LEU A 68 -27.13 -14.67 -0.93
CA LEU A 68 -28.31 -13.81 -0.80
C LEU A 68 -28.44 -13.37 0.66
N ILE A 69 -28.61 -12.08 0.89
CA ILE A 69 -28.84 -11.53 2.23
C ILE A 69 -30.36 -11.43 2.47
N VAL A 70 -30.80 -11.97 3.60
CA VAL A 70 -32.11 -11.73 4.18
C VAL A 70 -31.95 -10.58 5.15
N ASP A 71 -32.36 -9.41 4.72
CA ASP A 71 -32.05 -8.15 5.37
C ASP A 71 -33.15 -7.72 6.35
N ILE A 72 -32.78 -7.59 7.62
CA ILE A 72 -33.56 -6.90 8.62
C ILE A 72 -33.36 -5.39 8.40
N ASP A 73 -33.99 -4.90 7.35
CA ASP A 73 -33.93 -3.51 6.91
C ASP A 73 -34.87 -2.58 7.69
N GLU A 74 -34.76 -1.28 7.49
CA GLU A 74 -35.67 -0.30 8.12
C GLU A 74 -37.15 -0.56 7.76
N ALA A 75 -37.43 -1.07 6.55
CA ALA A 75 -38.79 -1.42 6.14
C ALA A 75 -39.33 -2.63 6.92
N SER A 76 -38.49 -3.65 7.16
CA SER A 76 -38.80 -4.78 8.04
C SER A 76 -39.08 -4.31 9.46
N LEU A 77 -38.21 -3.44 10.03
CA LEU A 77 -38.39 -2.91 11.37
C LEU A 77 -39.71 -2.13 11.50
N ALA A 78 -40.04 -1.31 10.53
CA ALA A 78 -41.28 -0.52 10.54
C ALA A 78 -42.53 -1.38 10.40
N LYS A 79 -42.51 -2.39 9.51
CA LYS A 79 -43.69 -3.26 9.26
C LYS A 79 -43.93 -4.23 10.43
N MET A 80 -42.86 -4.91 10.90
CA MET A 80 -42.97 -5.86 12.00
C MET A 80 -43.30 -5.20 13.33
N SER A 81 -42.95 -3.93 13.51
CA SER A 81 -43.22 -3.21 14.77
C SER A 81 -44.68 -3.10 15.12
N LYS A 82 -45.60 -3.21 14.14
CA LYS A 82 -47.03 -3.17 14.36
C LYS A 82 -47.56 -4.40 15.11
N ASP A 83 -46.96 -5.56 14.84
CA ASP A 83 -47.40 -6.84 15.39
C ASP A 83 -46.54 -7.33 16.54
N TYR A 84 -45.20 -7.04 16.48
CA TYR A 84 -44.21 -7.56 17.42
C TYR A 84 -43.50 -6.50 18.23
N GLY A 85 -43.73 -5.23 17.97
CA GLY A 85 -42.99 -4.15 18.63
C GLY A 85 -41.59 -3.94 18.06
N ARG A 86 -40.69 -3.41 18.89
CA ARG A 86 -39.28 -3.16 18.49
C ARG A 86 -38.50 -4.46 18.46
N TRP A 87 -37.46 -4.48 17.58
CA TRP A 87 -36.44 -5.51 17.58
C TRP A 87 -35.75 -5.62 18.96
N PRO A 88 -35.39 -6.83 19.43
CA PRO A 88 -35.59 -8.14 18.80
C PRO A 88 -37.01 -8.66 18.88
N TRP A 89 -37.49 -9.24 17.77
CA TRP A 89 -38.82 -9.89 17.72
C TRP A 89 -38.80 -11.27 18.39
N PRO A 90 -39.97 -11.83 18.75
CA PRO A 90 -40.09 -13.21 19.18
C PRO A 90 -39.44 -14.18 18.18
N ARG A 91 -38.67 -15.16 18.66
CA ARG A 91 -37.82 -16.02 17.83
C ARG A 91 -38.54 -17.01 16.94
N ASP A 92 -39.88 -17.24 17.16
CA ASP A 92 -40.73 -17.99 16.24
C ASP A 92 -40.86 -17.33 14.88
N THR A 93 -40.64 -16.01 14.77
CA THR A 93 -40.53 -15.30 13.49
C THR A 93 -39.31 -15.79 12.71
N LEU A 94 -38.16 -15.94 13.38
CA LEU A 94 -36.95 -16.50 12.79
C LEU A 94 -37.08 -17.99 12.49
N ALA A 95 -37.80 -18.74 13.34
CA ALA A 95 -38.12 -20.14 13.11
C ALA A 95 -38.92 -20.33 11.82
N SER A 96 -39.96 -19.50 11.62
CA SER A 96 -40.79 -19.55 10.41
C SER A 96 -40.01 -19.26 9.14
N VAL A 97 -39.09 -18.27 9.19
CA VAL A 97 -38.24 -17.93 8.05
C VAL A 97 -37.21 -19.05 7.78
N LEU A 98 -36.57 -19.61 8.83
CA LEU A 98 -35.64 -20.73 8.68
C LEU A 98 -36.30 -21.95 8.03
N ASP A 99 -37.48 -22.35 8.53
CA ASP A 99 -38.25 -23.46 7.98
C ASP A 99 -38.65 -23.22 6.52
N PHE A 100 -39.09 -22.00 6.20
CA PHE A 100 -39.37 -21.60 4.83
C PHE A 100 -38.15 -21.74 3.90
N LEU A 101 -37.01 -21.22 4.31
CA LEU A 101 -35.76 -21.25 3.53
C LEU A 101 -35.31 -22.69 3.26
N GLU A 102 -35.33 -23.54 4.27
CA GLU A 102 -34.93 -24.95 4.13
C GLU A 102 -35.88 -25.76 3.26
N ARG A 103 -37.20 -25.59 3.42
CA ARG A 103 -38.20 -26.24 2.58
C ARG A 103 -38.12 -25.81 1.11
N ASN A 104 -37.68 -24.57 0.84
CA ASN A 104 -37.50 -24.07 -0.51
C ASN A 104 -36.07 -24.29 -1.04
N GLY A 105 -35.28 -25.14 -0.38
CA GLY A 105 -34.01 -25.64 -0.92
C GLY A 105 -32.84 -24.70 -0.78
N ALA A 106 -32.82 -23.81 0.22
CA ALA A 106 -31.61 -23.07 0.57
C ALA A 106 -30.47 -24.06 0.84
N GLN A 107 -29.26 -23.74 0.35
CA GLN A 107 -28.06 -24.58 0.53
C GLN A 107 -27.54 -24.49 1.95
N ALA A 108 -27.51 -23.28 2.52
CA ALA A 108 -27.19 -22.98 3.90
C ALA A 108 -27.93 -21.72 4.36
N VAL A 109 -28.19 -21.64 5.66
CA VAL A 109 -28.74 -20.43 6.32
C VAL A 109 -27.80 -20.01 7.43
N VAL A 110 -27.15 -18.87 7.26
CA VAL A 110 -26.15 -18.32 8.19
C VAL A 110 -26.80 -17.17 8.95
N PHE A 111 -26.84 -17.27 10.26
CA PHE A 111 -27.33 -16.19 11.10
C PHE A 111 -26.17 -15.25 11.49
N ASP A 112 -26.34 -13.96 11.20
CA ASP A 112 -25.49 -12.88 11.74
C ASP A 112 -26.18 -12.23 12.94
N ILE A 113 -26.77 -13.06 13.79
CA ILE A 113 -27.57 -12.67 14.96
C ILE A 113 -27.12 -13.53 16.15
N LEU A 114 -26.68 -12.89 17.23
CA LEU A 114 -26.27 -13.57 18.46
C LEU A 114 -27.50 -14.06 19.25
N PHE A 115 -27.46 -15.31 19.66
CA PHE A 115 -28.48 -15.95 20.50
C PHE A 115 -27.97 -16.19 21.91
N ALA A 116 -27.50 -15.12 22.58
CA ALA A 116 -26.86 -15.19 23.90
C ALA A 116 -27.85 -15.23 25.06
N ASP A 117 -29.03 -14.66 24.88
CA ASP A 117 -30.03 -14.49 25.94
C ASP A 117 -31.36 -15.17 25.57
N LYS A 118 -32.12 -15.58 26.61
CA LYS A 118 -33.49 -16.08 26.43
C LYS A 118 -34.50 -14.93 26.26
N ASP A 119 -35.54 -15.19 25.49
CA ASP A 119 -36.69 -14.30 25.46
C ASP A 119 -37.59 -14.61 26.68
N VAL A 120 -37.33 -13.86 27.75
CA VAL A 120 -38.06 -14.04 29.01
C VAL A 120 -39.56 -13.73 28.87
N LEU A 121 -39.90 -12.85 27.90
CA LEU A 121 -41.30 -12.45 27.68
C LEU A 121 -42.06 -13.47 26.80
N ASN A 122 -41.36 -14.17 25.94
CA ASN A 122 -41.96 -15.13 24.98
C ASN A 122 -41.24 -16.49 25.01
N PRO A 123 -41.22 -17.23 26.14
CA PRO A 123 -40.49 -18.49 26.27
C PRO A 123 -40.97 -19.60 25.32
N MET A 124 -42.23 -19.54 24.88
CA MET A 124 -42.79 -20.47 23.87
C MET A 124 -42.18 -20.22 22.48
N SER A 125 -41.89 -18.98 22.16
CA SER A 125 -41.20 -18.59 20.92
C SER A 125 -39.77 -19.13 20.89
N ASP A 126 -39.06 -19.07 22.02
CA ASP A 126 -37.73 -19.70 22.20
C ASP A 126 -37.82 -21.22 21.99
N ALA A 127 -38.83 -21.89 22.55
CA ALA A 127 -39.00 -23.32 22.38
C ALA A 127 -39.31 -23.71 20.93
N ALA A 128 -40.14 -22.94 20.23
CA ALA A 128 -40.41 -23.15 18.82
C ALA A 128 -39.15 -23.00 17.95
N PHE A 129 -38.35 -21.97 18.18
CA PHE A 129 -37.09 -21.77 17.49
C PHE A 129 -36.08 -22.91 17.76
N ALA A 130 -35.94 -23.32 19.02
CA ALA A 130 -35.08 -24.42 19.38
C ALA A 130 -35.46 -25.73 18.70
N GLU A 131 -36.76 -26.02 18.57
CA GLU A 131 -37.25 -27.21 17.86
C GLU A 131 -36.99 -27.13 16.34
N THR A 132 -37.19 -25.96 15.72
CA THR A 132 -36.86 -25.76 14.30
C THR A 132 -35.37 -25.96 14.06
N VAL A 133 -34.51 -25.39 14.90
CA VAL A 133 -33.04 -25.57 14.82
C VAL A 133 -32.63 -27.02 14.98
N LYS A 134 -33.26 -27.77 15.86
CA LYS A 134 -33.00 -29.20 16.07
C LYS A 134 -33.29 -30.03 14.82
N GLN A 135 -34.30 -29.66 14.06
CA GLN A 135 -34.69 -30.32 12.80
C GLN A 135 -33.81 -29.84 11.62
N SER A 136 -33.25 -28.64 11.71
CA SER A 136 -32.40 -28.04 10.69
C SER A 136 -31.06 -28.74 10.58
N GLN A 137 -30.59 -28.95 9.34
CA GLN A 137 -29.23 -29.43 9.04
C GLN A 137 -28.39 -28.42 8.26
N ARG A 138 -28.93 -27.24 7.99
CA ARG A 138 -28.31 -26.24 7.11
C ARG A 138 -28.15 -24.88 7.76
N SER A 139 -28.52 -24.74 9.04
CA SER A 139 -28.39 -23.47 9.79
C SER A 139 -27.06 -23.37 10.54
N TYR A 140 -26.41 -22.21 10.41
CA TYR A 140 -25.11 -21.88 11.00
C TYR A 140 -25.27 -20.68 11.92
N PHE A 141 -24.61 -20.72 13.09
CA PHE A 141 -24.84 -19.75 14.15
C PHE A 141 -23.53 -19.12 14.66
N PRO A 142 -23.55 -17.81 14.99
CA PRO A 142 -22.40 -17.12 15.53
C PRO A 142 -22.16 -17.44 17.02
N VAL A 143 -20.90 -17.42 17.37
CA VAL A 143 -20.40 -17.37 18.74
C VAL A 143 -19.56 -16.11 18.87
N LEU A 144 -19.72 -15.36 19.96
CA LEU A 144 -18.86 -14.22 20.21
C LEU A 144 -17.59 -14.67 20.94
N ARG A 145 -16.45 -14.53 20.30
CA ARG A 145 -15.12 -14.77 20.88
C ARG A 145 -14.72 -13.55 21.73
N LEU A 146 -14.39 -13.77 22.97
CA LEU A 146 -13.83 -12.74 23.85
C LEU A 146 -12.30 -12.72 23.74
N GLU A 147 -11.66 -11.79 24.47
CA GLU A 147 -10.21 -11.68 24.45
C GLU A 147 -9.52 -12.94 24.99
N SER A 148 -8.49 -13.41 24.32
CA SER A 148 -7.76 -14.65 24.67
C SER A 148 -7.14 -14.63 26.07
N ARG A 149 -6.85 -13.45 26.64
CA ARG A 149 -6.40 -13.33 28.04
C ARG A 149 -7.42 -13.84 29.05
N LEU A 150 -8.70 -13.93 28.67
CA LEU A 150 -9.78 -14.43 29.50
C LEU A 150 -9.94 -15.95 29.43
N ASP A 151 -9.20 -16.64 28.56
CA ASP A 151 -9.32 -18.10 28.38
C ASP A 151 -9.00 -18.86 29.66
N GLN A 152 -8.04 -18.38 30.43
CA GLN A 152 -7.61 -19.03 31.70
C GLN A 152 -8.66 -18.99 32.81
N ILE A 153 -9.58 -18.02 32.76
CA ILE A 153 -10.65 -17.85 33.74
C ILE A 153 -12.01 -18.32 33.23
N SER A 154 -12.07 -18.79 31.98
CA SER A 154 -13.30 -19.31 31.38
C SER A 154 -13.59 -20.74 31.85
N GLU A 155 -14.86 -21.03 32.03
CA GLU A 155 -15.35 -22.39 32.33
C GLU A 155 -15.72 -23.16 31.05
N VAL A 156 -15.79 -22.48 29.89
CA VAL A 156 -16.17 -23.10 28.62
C VAL A 156 -14.96 -23.80 28.01
N ARG A 157 -15.03 -25.13 27.94
CA ARG A 157 -13.99 -25.93 27.30
C ARG A 157 -14.25 -26.12 25.82
N ALA A 158 -13.18 -26.34 25.03
CA ALA A 158 -13.25 -26.52 23.59
C ALA A 158 -14.15 -27.70 23.17
N ASP A 159 -14.26 -28.76 23.96
CA ASP A 159 -15.13 -29.92 23.69
C ASP A 159 -16.62 -29.68 23.98
N MET A 160 -16.98 -28.57 24.66
CA MET A 160 -18.38 -28.26 24.95
C MET A 160 -19.14 -27.67 23.75
N LEU A 161 -18.45 -27.12 22.76
CA LEU A 161 -19.05 -26.52 21.57
C LEU A 161 -18.54 -27.26 20.31
N PRO A 162 -19.16 -28.38 19.94
CA PRO A 162 -18.75 -29.15 18.78
C PRO A 162 -18.85 -28.32 17.50
N GLY A 163 -17.91 -28.51 16.60
CA GLY A 163 -17.85 -27.77 15.34
C GLY A 163 -17.31 -26.35 15.42
N PHE A 164 -17.42 -25.69 16.57
CA PHE A 164 -16.78 -24.40 16.84
C PHE A 164 -15.29 -24.55 17.09
N ALA A 165 -14.92 -25.46 18.00
CA ALA A 165 -13.56 -25.86 18.26
C ALA A 165 -13.31 -27.24 17.63
N VAL A 166 -12.27 -27.33 16.79
CA VAL A 166 -11.88 -28.56 16.12
C VAL A 166 -10.46 -28.94 16.49
N LYS A 167 -10.19 -30.26 16.64
CA LYS A 167 -8.82 -30.74 16.84
C LYS A 167 -8.04 -30.67 15.53
N ILE A 168 -6.83 -30.09 15.59
CA ILE A 168 -5.89 -30.13 14.49
C ILE A 168 -5.05 -31.40 14.66
N GLY A 169 -5.46 -32.50 14.01
CA GLY A 169 -4.71 -33.75 14.04
C GLY A 169 -3.40 -33.62 13.28
N ASN A 170 -2.28 -33.88 13.92
CA ASN A 170 -1.05 -34.29 13.22
C ASN A 170 -1.18 -35.81 12.98
N PRO A 171 -1.42 -36.29 11.74
CA PRO A 171 -1.50 -37.72 11.49
C PRO A 171 -0.10 -38.34 11.68
N GLY A 172 0.20 -38.82 12.86
CA GLY A 172 1.50 -39.45 13.17
C GLY A 172 2.03 -39.16 14.57
N VAL A 173 1.47 -38.21 15.30
CA VAL A 173 1.77 -38.06 16.74
C VAL A 173 0.68 -38.79 17.52
N GLN A 174 1.03 -39.93 18.13
CA GLN A 174 0.16 -40.58 19.10
C GLN A 174 -0.12 -39.54 20.20
N ASP A 175 -1.37 -39.11 20.32
CA ASP A 175 -1.86 -38.28 21.41
C ASP A 175 -1.43 -38.92 22.71
N ARG A 176 -0.48 -38.32 23.42
CA ARG A 176 -0.27 -38.63 24.83
C ARG A 176 -1.56 -38.23 25.56
N ALA A 177 -2.25 -39.21 26.12
CA ALA A 177 -3.58 -39.11 26.72
C ALA A 177 -3.69 -38.18 27.94
N THR A 178 -2.90 -37.12 28.04
CA THR A 178 -2.82 -36.20 29.17
C THR A 178 -2.93 -34.72 28.82
N GLU A 179 -3.21 -34.34 27.56
CA GLU A 179 -3.45 -32.92 27.28
C GLU A 179 -4.87 -32.53 27.72
N MET A 180 -4.95 -31.67 28.73
CA MET A 180 -6.21 -31.08 29.18
C MET A 180 -6.84 -30.29 28.01
N THR A 181 -8.14 -30.54 27.77
CA THR A 181 -8.91 -29.76 26.81
C THR A 181 -8.86 -28.28 27.21
N PRO A 182 -8.39 -27.37 26.33
CA PRO A 182 -8.24 -25.96 26.70
C PRO A 182 -9.59 -25.30 26.95
N THR A 183 -9.60 -24.33 27.83
CA THR A 183 -10.73 -23.41 28.02
C THR A 183 -10.67 -22.27 27.00
N MET A 184 -11.81 -21.67 26.68
CA MET A 184 -11.94 -20.57 25.73
C MET A 184 -12.96 -19.56 26.23
N ALA A 185 -12.62 -18.30 26.21
CA ALA A 185 -13.51 -17.22 26.61
C ALA A 185 -14.44 -16.85 25.44
N VAL A 186 -15.68 -17.30 25.53
CA VAL A 186 -16.72 -17.07 24.51
C VAL A 186 -18.05 -16.77 25.18
N ILE A 187 -18.94 -16.10 24.47
CA ILE A 187 -20.37 -16.06 24.79
C ILE A 187 -21.04 -17.11 23.92
N PRO A 188 -21.38 -18.27 24.52
CA PRO A 188 -22.03 -19.35 23.78
C PRO A 188 -23.51 -19.04 23.53
N PRO A 189 -24.14 -19.70 22.52
CA PRO A 189 -25.57 -19.64 22.36
C PRO A 189 -26.31 -20.20 23.59
N VAL A 190 -27.38 -19.54 24.00
CA VAL A 190 -28.21 -19.98 25.17
C VAL A 190 -28.97 -21.27 24.90
N PHE A 191 -29.23 -21.59 23.63
CA PHE A 191 -29.94 -22.78 23.22
C PHE A 191 -29.00 -23.98 23.08
N SER A 192 -29.25 -25.04 23.85
CA SER A 192 -28.46 -26.28 23.75
C SER A 192 -28.53 -26.91 22.36
N THR A 193 -29.65 -26.77 21.64
CA THR A 193 -29.81 -27.23 20.26
C THR A 193 -28.87 -26.52 19.29
N ILE A 194 -28.64 -25.20 19.47
CA ILE A 194 -27.65 -24.45 18.73
C ILE A 194 -26.23 -24.84 19.15
N ALA A 195 -25.96 -24.84 20.45
CA ALA A 195 -24.64 -25.18 21.01
C ALA A 195 -24.13 -26.56 20.58
N GLN A 196 -25.04 -27.53 20.41
CA GLN A 196 -24.72 -28.90 19.99
C GLN A 196 -24.92 -29.16 18.50
N SER A 197 -25.27 -28.15 17.71
CA SER A 197 -25.53 -28.31 16.27
C SER A 197 -24.31 -28.74 15.45
N GLY A 198 -23.10 -28.48 15.95
CA GLY A 198 -21.87 -28.68 15.20
C GLY A 198 -21.58 -27.61 14.13
N ARG A 199 -22.48 -26.63 13.96
CA ARG A 199 -22.44 -25.60 12.92
C ARG A 199 -22.28 -24.20 13.52
N LEU A 200 -21.25 -24.07 14.33
CA LEU A 200 -20.89 -22.84 15.03
C LEU A 200 -19.64 -22.21 14.45
N GLY A 201 -19.57 -20.89 14.44
CA GLY A 201 -18.35 -20.15 14.12
C GLY A 201 -18.36 -18.78 14.79
N PHE A 202 -17.17 -18.23 15.08
CA PHE A 202 -17.14 -16.84 15.54
C PHE A 202 -17.41 -15.90 14.37
N HIS A 203 -18.05 -14.76 14.66
CA HIS A 203 -18.32 -13.71 13.68
C HIS A 203 -17.57 -12.41 13.98
N ASN A 204 -16.62 -12.47 14.90
CA ASN A 204 -15.82 -11.31 15.25
C ASN A 204 -15.09 -10.75 14.04
N ILE A 205 -15.13 -9.43 13.90
CA ILE A 205 -14.32 -8.66 12.95
C ILE A 205 -13.31 -7.86 13.78
N TYR A 206 -12.04 -7.98 13.43
CA TYR A 206 -10.93 -7.34 14.15
C TYR A 206 -10.36 -6.22 13.26
N PRO A 207 -10.58 -4.94 13.63
CA PRO A 207 -10.02 -3.83 12.88
C PRO A 207 -8.50 -3.77 12.99
N ASP A 208 -7.86 -3.24 11.95
CA ASP A 208 -6.45 -2.89 11.98
C ASP A 208 -6.20 -1.76 13.02
N ALA A 209 -4.93 -1.43 13.30
CA ALA A 209 -4.56 -0.45 14.32
C ALA A 209 -5.15 0.96 14.11
N ASP A 210 -5.57 1.29 12.90
CA ASP A 210 -6.25 2.54 12.53
C ASP A 210 -7.78 2.48 12.55
N GLY A 211 -8.35 1.37 13.03
CA GLY A 211 -9.79 1.16 13.14
C GLY A 211 -10.48 0.67 11.84
N VAL A 212 -9.74 0.46 10.76
CA VAL A 212 -10.29 0.03 9.47
C VAL A 212 -10.25 -1.50 9.35
N ASN A 213 -11.35 -2.10 8.93
CA ASN A 213 -11.46 -3.55 8.74
C ASN A 213 -11.06 -3.91 7.30
N ARG A 214 -9.81 -4.36 7.11
CA ARG A 214 -9.29 -4.81 5.81
C ARG A 214 -9.17 -6.31 5.72
N GLN A 215 -9.14 -6.98 6.88
CA GLN A 215 -8.87 -8.40 7.01
C GLN A 215 -10.01 -9.11 7.71
N TYR A 216 -10.13 -10.40 7.41
CA TYR A 216 -11.03 -11.31 8.13
C TYR A 216 -10.22 -12.46 8.72
N ARG A 217 -10.47 -12.78 10.01
CA ARG A 217 -9.83 -13.90 10.68
C ARG A 217 -10.67 -15.15 10.48
N LEU A 218 -10.12 -16.14 9.79
CA LEU A 218 -10.82 -17.39 9.51
C LEU A 218 -10.77 -18.38 10.69
N TRP A 219 -9.68 -18.38 11.45
CA TRP A 219 -9.55 -19.24 12.63
C TRP A 219 -8.60 -18.64 13.66
N GLU A 220 -8.65 -19.19 14.87
CA GLU A 220 -7.74 -18.89 15.98
C GLU A 220 -7.30 -20.19 16.62
N ASP A 221 -5.99 -20.43 16.74
CA ASP A 221 -5.46 -21.61 17.41
C ASP A 221 -5.40 -21.38 18.91
N ILE A 222 -5.93 -22.33 19.71
CA ILE A 222 -5.96 -22.29 21.18
C ILE A 222 -5.32 -23.57 21.75
N GLY A 223 -4.44 -23.39 22.74
CA GLY A 223 -3.74 -24.52 23.37
C GLY A 223 -3.07 -25.43 22.34
N SER A 224 -2.67 -26.62 22.76
CA SER A 224 -2.06 -27.59 21.88
C SER A 224 -3.12 -28.36 21.08
N GLY A 225 -3.16 -28.08 19.76
CA GLY A 225 -3.92 -28.90 18.83
C GLY A 225 -5.41 -28.58 18.68
N TRP A 226 -5.89 -27.43 19.15
CA TRP A 226 -7.25 -26.99 18.94
C TRP A 226 -7.33 -25.69 18.13
N ARG A 227 -8.37 -25.59 17.29
CA ARG A 227 -8.65 -24.44 16.43
C ARG A 227 -10.10 -24.02 16.56
N LEU A 228 -10.34 -22.73 16.83
CA LEU A 228 -11.64 -22.10 16.77
C LEU A 228 -11.90 -21.64 15.34
N LEU A 229 -13.06 -21.94 14.79
CA LEU A 229 -13.43 -21.57 13.43
C LEU A 229 -14.33 -20.33 13.42
N SER A 230 -14.13 -19.44 12.45
CA SER A 230 -15.13 -18.42 12.08
C SER A 230 -16.30 -19.04 11.30
N LEU A 231 -17.40 -18.30 11.14
CA LEU A 231 -18.53 -18.76 10.32
C LEU A 231 -18.11 -19.08 8.88
N PRO A 232 -17.35 -18.24 8.15
CA PRO A 232 -16.86 -18.59 6.82
C PRO A 232 -15.97 -19.84 6.80
N ALA A 233 -15.11 -20.02 7.80
CA ALA A 233 -14.26 -21.22 7.91
C ALA A 233 -15.05 -22.48 8.23
N ARG A 234 -16.10 -22.37 9.05
CA ARG A 234 -17.01 -23.49 9.34
C ARG A 234 -17.74 -23.94 8.08
N LEU A 235 -18.27 -23.00 7.30
CA LEU A 235 -18.87 -23.30 5.99
C LEU A 235 -17.86 -23.97 5.06
N ALA A 236 -16.65 -23.44 4.98
CA ALA A 236 -15.61 -23.99 4.13
C ALA A 236 -15.32 -25.46 4.46
N LEU A 237 -15.25 -25.79 5.76
CA LEU A 237 -15.02 -27.17 6.21
C LEU A 237 -16.20 -28.08 5.83
N ASP A 238 -17.44 -27.63 6.03
CA ASP A 238 -18.64 -28.43 5.75
C ASP A 238 -18.90 -28.66 4.26
N PHE A 239 -18.57 -27.64 3.43
CA PHE A 239 -18.73 -27.73 1.98
C PHE A 239 -17.47 -28.21 1.24
N GLY A 240 -16.37 -28.49 1.96
CA GLY A 240 -15.12 -28.94 1.37
C GLY A 240 -14.42 -27.88 0.52
N TRP A 241 -14.61 -26.57 0.84
CA TRP A 241 -13.90 -25.50 0.14
C TRP A 241 -12.44 -25.44 0.59
N SER A 242 -11.60 -24.89 -0.28
CA SER A 242 -10.18 -24.71 0.04
C SER A 242 -10.00 -23.70 1.18
N MET A 243 -9.24 -24.08 2.20
CA MET A 243 -8.88 -23.18 3.29
C MET A 243 -7.52 -22.55 3.02
N PRO A 244 -7.38 -21.23 3.14
CA PRO A 244 -6.08 -20.56 3.05
C PRO A 244 -5.10 -21.08 4.12
N SER A 245 -3.79 -20.90 3.89
CA SER A 245 -2.76 -21.33 4.83
C SER A 245 -2.59 -20.39 6.04
N GLN A 246 -3.07 -19.15 5.94
CA GLN A 246 -2.97 -18.13 6.99
C GLN A 246 -4.34 -17.82 7.57
N ALA A 247 -4.41 -17.60 8.88
CA ALA A 247 -5.66 -17.32 9.59
C ALA A 247 -6.27 -15.96 9.18
N ASN A 248 -5.44 -14.93 9.07
CA ASN A 248 -5.90 -13.60 8.69
C ASN A 248 -5.78 -13.46 7.17
N GLN A 249 -6.88 -13.11 6.52
CA GLN A 249 -6.97 -12.93 5.07
C GLN A 249 -7.45 -11.53 4.73
N ILE A 250 -6.87 -10.90 3.71
CA ILE A 250 -7.29 -9.59 3.25
C ILE A 250 -8.51 -9.77 2.36
N LEU A 251 -9.59 -9.08 2.71
CA LEU A 251 -10.83 -9.13 1.95
C LEU A 251 -10.65 -8.51 0.56
N ALA A 252 -11.07 -9.25 -0.45
CA ALA A 252 -11.21 -8.74 -1.80
C ALA A 252 -12.58 -8.08 -1.92
N PHE A 253 -12.66 -6.79 -1.59
CA PHE A 253 -13.92 -6.05 -1.60
C PHE A 253 -14.49 -5.90 -3.02
N PRO A 254 -15.84 -5.96 -3.19
CA PRO A 254 -16.51 -5.57 -4.43
C PRO A 254 -16.40 -4.06 -4.69
N LEU A 255 -17.05 -3.54 -5.74
CA LEU A 255 -17.05 -2.09 -6.02
C LEU A 255 -17.86 -1.28 -5.00
N GLU A 256 -18.94 -1.84 -4.50
CA GLU A 256 -19.88 -1.18 -3.59
C GLU A 256 -19.94 -1.91 -2.25
N ALA A 257 -20.16 -1.16 -1.17
CA ALA A 257 -20.28 -1.73 0.17
C ALA A 257 -21.50 -2.63 0.34
N ALA A 258 -22.58 -2.35 -0.39
CA ALA A 258 -23.83 -3.13 -0.39
C ALA A 258 -24.05 -3.87 -1.72
N ALA A 259 -23.00 -4.55 -2.21
CA ALA A 259 -23.02 -5.20 -3.52
C ALA A 259 -23.81 -6.52 -3.56
N TYR A 260 -23.97 -7.22 -2.42
CA TYR A 260 -24.66 -8.50 -2.38
C TYR A 260 -26.16 -8.34 -2.53
N PRO A 261 -26.84 -9.19 -3.34
CA PRO A 261 -28.28 -9.14 -3.49
C PRO A 261 -28.96 -9.39 -2.14
N SER A 262 -30.04 -8.67 -1.87
CA SER A 262 -30.79 -8.77 -0.63
C SER A 262 -32.28 -8.88 -0.88
N VAL A 263 -32.97 -9.52 0.07
CA VAL A 263 -34.44 -9.62 0.17
C VAL A 263 -34.83 -9.18 1.56
N SER A 264 -35.90 -8.38 1.68
CA SER A 264 -36.41 -7.93 2.98
C SER A 264 -36.84 -9.11 3.85
N PHE A 265 -36.43 -9.10 5.12
CA PHE A 265 -36.86 -10.11 6.10
C PHE A 265 -38.36 -10.17 6.21
N TYR A 266 -39.05 -9.02 6.22
CA TYR A 266 -40.51 -8.96 6.29
C TYR A 266 -41.18 -9.70 5.13
N ASP A 267 -40.67 -9.54 3.92
CA ASP A 267 -41.29 -10.17 2.73
C ASP A 267 -41.14 -11.70 2.80
N LEU A 268 -39.98 -12.21 3.27
CA LEU A 268 -39.78 -13.63 3.50
C LEU A 268 -40.63 -14.17 4.67
N TRP A 269 -40.72 -13.40 5.76
CA TRP A 269 -41.57 -13.76 6.88
C TRP A 269 -43.03 -13.84 6.43
N GLN A 270 -43.54 -12.88 5.66
CA GLN A 270 -44.87 -12.88 5.10
C GLN A 270 -45.10 -14.10 4.17
N ALA A 271 -44.12 -14.40 3.31
CA ALA A 271 -44.18 -15.59 2.45
C ALA A 271 -44.20 -16.90 3.26
N SER A 272 -43.50 -16.96 4.39
CA SER A 272 -43.52 -18.12 5.29
C SER A 272 -44.88 -18.40 5.92
N GLN A 273 -45.74 -17.37 6.05
CA GLN A 273 -47.09 -17.47 6.57
C GLN A 273 -48.12 -17.77 5.45
N ALA A 274 -47.75 -17.56 4.19
CA ALA A 274 -48.62 -17.79 3.04
C ALA A 274 -48.62 -19.26 2.61
N ARG A 275 -49.71 -19.72 2.00
CA ARG A 275 -49.81 -21.09 1.42
C ARG A 275 -48.96 -21.26 0.15
N GLU A 276 -48.69 -20.17 -0.56
CA GLU A 276 -47.91 -20.16 -1.80
C GLU A 276 -46.71 -19.23 -1.63
N ALA A 277 -45.51 -19.75 -1.87
CA ALA A 277 -44.24 -19.06 -1.68
C ALA A 277 -43.92 -18.04 -2.80
N GLY A 278 -44.65 -18.02 -3.90
CA GLY A 278 -44.43 -17.12 -5.03
C GLY A 278 -43.02 -17.17 -5.60
N ASN A 279 -42.52 -16.06 -6.13
CA ASN A 279 -41.19 -15.96 -6.73
C ASN A 279 -40.02 -16.07 -5.71
N LEU A 280 -40.30 -15.93 -4.41
CA LEU A 280 -39.27 -15.97 -3.38
C LEU A 280 -38.66 -17.37 -3.21
N SER A 281 -39.44 -18.43 -3.47
CA SER A 281 -38.93 -19.81 -3.43
C SER A 281 -37.85 -20.05 -4.47
N GLU A 282 -37.98 -19.53 -5.66
CA GLU A 282 -36.97 -19.65 -6.72
C GLU A 282 -35.72 -18.81 -6.40
N GLN A 283 -35.87 -17.67 -5.75
CA GLN A 283 -34.75 -16.80 -5.38
C GLN A 283 -33.86 -17.42 -4.29
N VAL A 284 -34.38 -18.21 -3.39
CA VAL A 284 -33.66 -18.83 -2.27
C VAL A 284 -33.08 -20.21 -2.61
N LYS A 285 -33.58 -20.86 -3.64
CA LYS A 285 -33.20 -22.22 -4.02
C LYS A 285 -31.70 -22.31 -4.40
N GLY A 286 -31.00 -23.21 -3.73
CA GLY A 286 -29.57 -23.44 -3.94
C GLY A 286 -28.64 -22.30 -3.47
N LYS A 287 -29.19 -21.30 -2.77
CA LYS A 287 -28.41 -20.17 -2.26
C LYS A 287 -27.87 -20.42 -0.87
N ILE A 288 -26.77 -19.76 -0.56
CA ILE A 288 -26.31 -19.54 0.81
C ILE A 288 -26.95 -18.25 1.29
N ILE A 289 -27.81 -18.38 2.26
CA ILE A 289 -28.61 -17.28 2.81
C ILE A 289 -27.91 -16.73 4.05
N ILE A 290 -27.77 -15.41 4.15
CA ILE A 290 -27.22 -14.76 5.33
C ILE A 290 -28.31 -13.88 5.93
N ILE A 291 -28.75 -14.18 7.14
CA ILE A 291 -29.76 -13.40 7.86
C ILE A 291 -29.04 -12.42 8.77
N GLY A 292 -29.16 -11.14 8.48
CA GLY A 292 -28.51 -10.07 9.25
C GLY A 292 -29.20 -8.73 8.99
N SER A 293 -28.59 -7.64 9.40
CA SER A 293 -29.21 -6.32 9.28
C SER A 293 -28.31 -5.31 8.57
N THR A 294 -28.96 -4.50 7.71
CA THR A 294 -28.38 -3.26 7.19
C THR A 294 -28.97 -2.01 7.85
N ALA A 295 -29.95 -2.17 8.74
CA ALA A 295 -30.62 -1.05 9.41
C ALA A 295 -29.65 -0.29 10.32
N PRO A 296 -29.41 1.03 10.11
CA PRO A 296 -28.49 1.82 10.91
C PRO A 296 -28.83 1.82 12.41
N ASN A 297 -30.11 1.68 12.76
CA ASN A 297 -30.59 1.64 14.14
C ASN A 297 -30.14 0.39 14.92
N LEU A 298 -29.67 -0.65 14.25
CA LEU A 298 -29.14 -1.86 14.88
C LEU A 298 -27.61 -1.80 15.07
N PHE A 299 -26.94 -0.72 14.64
CA PHE A 299 -25.55 -0.38 14.88
C PHE A 299 -24.51 -1.43 14.40
N ASP A 300 -24.88 -2.34 13.52
CA ASP A 300 -23.91 -3.25 12.92
C ASP A 300 -23.19 -2.62 11.71
N ILE A 301 -22.44 -1.57 12.01
CA ILE A 301 -21.70 -0.80 11.02
C ILE A 301 -20.19 -1.00 11.24
N LYS A 302 -19.46 -1.26 10.16
CA LYS A 302 -18.01 -1.44 10.14
C LYS A 302 -17.34 -0.37 9.28
N VAL A 303 -16.20 0.10 9.73
CA VAL A 303 -15.32 0.96 8.90
C VAL A 303 -14.49 0.04 8.02
N THR A 304 -14.58 0.22 6.70
CA THR A 304 -13.82 -0.57 5.72
C THR A 304 -13.13 0.33 4.70
N PRO A 305 -12.22 -0.18 3.87
CA PRO A 305 -11.64 0.59 2.76
C PRO A 305 -12.68 1.20 1.82
N LEU A 306 -13.84 0.59 1.64
CA LEU A 306 -14.91 1.09 0.76
C LEU A 306 -15.71 2.23 1.38
N SER A 307 -16.09 2.07 2.67
CA SER A 307 -17.03 2.97 3.33
C SER A 307 -16.79 3.01 4.83
N PRO A 308 -16.95 4.19 5.46
CA PRO A 308 -16.97 4.30 6.92
C PRO A 308 -18.26 3.74 7.55
N ILE A 309 -19.31 3.48 6.75
CA ILE A 309 -20.61 2.97 7.16
C ILE A 309 -20.99 1.68 6.41
N HIS A 310 -20.08 0.70 6.41
CA HIS A 310 -20.29 -0.58 5.73
C HIS A 310 -21.11 -1.51 6.62
N PRO A 311 -22.28 -2.04 6.20
CA PRO A 311 -23.05 -2.97 7.02
C PRO A 311 -22.27 -4.28 7.30
N GLY A 312 -22.30 -4.74 8.55
CA GLY A 312 -21.52 -5.93 8.97
C GLY A 312 -21.92 -7.19 8.22
N VAL A 313 -23.19 -7.37 7.94
CA VAL A 313 -23.71 -8.52 7.17
C VAL A 313 -23.10 -8.60 5.76
N HIS A 314 -22.83 -7.47 5.09
CA HIS A 314 -22.14 -7.46 3.80
C HIS A 314 -20.65 -7.79 3.93
N VAL A 315 -20.01 -7.43 5.05
CA VAL A 315 -18.61 -7.82 5.33
C VAL A 315 -18.53 -9.33 5.57
N LEU A 316 -19.48 -9.91 6.31
CA LEU A 316 -19.60 -11.36 6.49
C LEU A 316 -19.84 -12.07 5.15
N ALA A 317 -20.77 -11.55 4.34
CA ALA A 317 -21.02 -12.07 2.99
C ALA A 317 -19.74 -12.04 2.13
N GLY A 318 -18.97 -10.97 2.18
CA GLY A 318 -17.69 -10.86 1.50
C GLY A 318 -16.65 -11.88 1.98
N ALA A 319 -16.59 -12.15 3.28
CA ALA A 319 -15.70 -13.17 3.82
C ALA A 319 -16.11 -14.59 3.38
N ILE A 320 -17.42 -14.89 3.33
CA ILE A 320 -17.94 -16.18 2.82
C ILE A 320 -17.67 -16.32 1.32
N ASP A 321 -17.90 -15.26 0.54
CA ASP A 321 -17.59 -15.22 -0.89
C ASP A 321 -16.12 -15.49 -1.15
N ASN A 322 -15.25 -14.78 -0.42
CA ASN A 322 -13.81 -14.90 -0.63
C ASN A 322 -13.27 -16.30 -0.27
N VAL A 323 -13.79 -16.93 0.78
CA VAL A 323 -13.35 -18.29 1.12
C VAL A 323 -13.91 -19.32 0.15
N LYS A 324 -15.17 -19.15 -0.30
CA LYS A 324 -15.82 -20.04 -1.25
C LYS A 324 -15.10 -20.07 -2.61
N ASN A 325 -14.67 -18.90 -3.09
CA ASN A 325 -14.11 -18.72 -4.42
C ASN A 325 -12.56 -18.61 -4.42
N ASP A 326 -11.89 -18.81 -3.26
CA ASP A 326 -10.43 -18.65 -3.07
C ASP A 326 -9.90 -17.34 -3.68
N ASN A 327 -10.65 -16.25 -3.53
CA ASN A 327 -10.34 -14.99 -4.18
C ASN A 327 -9.90 -13.89 -3.21
N PHE A 328 -9.46 -14.25 -2.00
CA PHE A 328 -8.83 -13.30 -1.08
C PHE A 328 -7.70 -12.53 -1.74
N LEU A 329 -7.57 -11.26 -1.41
CA LEU A 329 -6.48 -10.46 -1.90
C LEU A 329 -5.16 -10.89 -1.26
N LYS A 330 -4.17 -11.22 -2.09
CA LYS A 330 -2.84 -11.63 -1.65
C LYS A 330 -1.90 -10.43 -1.68
N LEU A 331 -1.09 -10.25 -0.63
CA LEU A 331 0.01 -9.28 -0.67
C LEU A 331 1.25 -9.94 -1.23
N LEU A 332 2.02 -9.15 -1.99
CA LEU A 332 3.35 -9.59 -2.39
C LEU A 332 4.20 -9.89 -1.15
N GLY A 333 4.87 -11.04 -1.13
CA GLY A 333 5.74 -11.44 -0.03
C GLY A 333 6.81 -10.40 0.30
N LYS A 334 7.13 -10.17 1.58
CA LYS A 334 8.09 -9.15 2.06
C LYS A 334 9.43 -9.20 1.32
N GLY A 335 9.95 -10.41 1.07
CA GLY A 335 11.22 -10.60 0.35
C GLY A 335 11.14 -10.08 -1.10
N TRP A 336 10.09 -10.42 -1.83
CA TRP A 336 9.89 -9.94 -3.19
C TRP A 336 9.61 -8.44 -3.25
N GLN A 337 8.89 -7.90 -2.29
CA GLN A 337 8.66 -6.45 -2.17
C GLN A 337 9.98 -5.70 -1.97
N LEU A 338 10.89 -6.22 -1.13
CA LEU A 338 12.23 -5.65 -0.97
C LEU A 338 13.04 -5.73 -2.26
N VAL A 339 13.07 -6.90 -2.92
CA VAL A 339 13.83 -7.09 -4.17
C VAL A 339 13.38 -6.10 -5.23
N ILE A 340 12.06 -6.00 -5.47
CA ILE A 340 11.50 -5.04 -6.44
C ILE A 340 11.83 -3.60 -6.04
N GLY A 341 11.68 -3.24 -4.77
CA GLY A 341 12.00 -1.91 -4.27
C GLY A 341 13.49 -1.55 -4.48
N VAL A 342 14.38 -2.47 -4.16
CA VAL A 342 15.83 -2.30 -4.39
C VAL A 342 16.14 -2.12 -5.88
N LEU A 343 15.61 -2.96 -6.76
CA LEU A 343 15.81 -2.85 -8.21
C LEU A 343 15.31 -1.52 -8.76
N LEU A 344 14.14 -1.06 -8.31
CA LEU A 344 13.59 0.23 -8.71
C LEU A 344 14.47 1.40 -8.23
N LEU A 345 14.93 1.39 -6.98
CA LEU A 345 15.81 2.43 -6.44
C LEU A 345 17.16 2.45 -7.17
N PHE A 346 17.77 1.30 -7.44
CA PHE A 346 19.00 1.21 -8.25
C PHE A 346 18.78 1.70 -9.68
N GLY A 347 17.69 1.32 -10.31
CA GLY A 347 17.31 1.77 -11.66
C GLY A 347 17.16 3.30 -11.71
N MET A 348 16.48 3.90 -10.73
CA MET A 348 16.35 5.35 -10.60
C MET A 348 17.71 6.05 -10.39
N ALA A 349 18.59 5.49 -9.55
CA ALA A 349 19.92 6.03 -9.33
C ALA A 349 20.76 5.99 -10.62
N HIS A 350 20.72 4.87 -11.34
CA HIS A 350 21.44 4.72 -12.60
C HIS A 350 20.89 5.68 -13.68
N ALA A 351 19.58 5.71 -13.87
CA ALA A 351 18.93 6.60 -14.83
C ALA A 351 19.23 8.08 -14.52
N SER A 352 19.12 8.48 -13.24
CA SER A 352 19.37 9.86 -12.82
C SER A 352 20.82 10.32 -13.06
N SER A 353 21.77 9.40 -13.19
CA SER A 353 23.18 9.74 -13.44
C SER A 353 23.39 10.34 -14.84
N LYS A 354 22.52 10.04 -15.76
CA LYS A 354 22.61 10.44 -17.18
C LYS A 354 21.64 11.57 -17.53
N LEU A 355 20.74 11.96 -16.62
CA LEU A 355 19.68 12.92 -16.89
C LEU A 355 20.09 14.34 -16.51
N PRO A 356 19.77 15.36 -17.33
CA PRO A 356 19.98 16.76 -17.00
C PRO A 356 19.07 17.19 -15.84
N LEU A 357 19.45 18.28 -15.15
CA LEU A 357 18.76 18.78 -13.96
C LEU A 357 17.27 19.12 -14.22
N SER A 358 16.95 19.58 -15.42
CA SER A 358 15.57 19.86 -15.84
C SER A 358 14.70 18.61 -15.80
N VAL A 359 15.20 17.49 -16.28
CA VAL A 359 14.48 16.20 -16.27
C VAL A 359 14.42 15.61 -14.85
N LEU A 360 15.49 15.76 -14.04
CA LEU A 360 15.49 15.33 -12.64
C LEU A 360 14.38 16.01 -11.82
N ARG A 361 14.08 17.28 -12.09
CA ARG A 361 12.99 18.02 -11.44
C ARG A 361 11.62 17.37 -11.71
N TRP A 362 11.38 16.91 -12.93
CA TRP A 362 10.16 16.16 -13.25
C TRP A 362 10.09 14.81 -12.54
N GLY A 363 11.24 14.18 -12.28
CA GLY A 363 11.33 12.94 -11.53
C GLY A 363 10.69 13.01 -10.14
N ILE A 364 10.65 14.21 -9.52
CA ILE A 364 10.04 14.43 -8.20
C ILE A 364 8.54 14.05 -8.20
N LEU A 365 7.83 14.34 -9.29
CA LEU A 365 6.39 14.06 -9.41
C LEU A 365 6.12 12.78 -10.22
N VAL A 366 6.82 12.61 -11.35
CA VAL A 366 6.54 11.50 -12.27
C VAL A 366 6.87 10.14 -11.66
N ALA A 367 8.02 9.98 -11.00
CA ALA A 367 8.41 8.68 -10.46
C ALA A 367 7.45 8.16 -9.36
N PRO A 368 7.09 8.94 -8.33
CA PRO A 368 6.08 8.51 -7.35
C PRO A 368 4.73 8.20 -7.97
N THR A 369 4.26 9.05 -8.92
CA THR A 369 2.97 8.87 -9.59
C THR A 369 2.94 7.56 -10.39
N VAL A 370 3.99 7.24 -11.14
CA VAL A 370 4.11 5.98 -11.88
C VAL A 370 4.09 4.78 -10.93
N LEU A 371 4.82 4.85 -9.82
CA LEU A 371 4.87 3.75 -8.84
C LEU A 371 3.50 3.50 -8.17
N ILE A 372 2.78 4.57 -7.80
CA ILE A 372 1.41 4.45 -7.28
C ILE A 372 0.47 3.92 -8.37
N GLY A 373 0.64 4.37 -9.62
CA GLY A 373 -0.11 3.85 -10.77
C GLY A 373 0.12 2.35 -10.99
N LEU A 374 1.34 1.86 -10.82
CA LEU A 374 1.64 0.41 -10.89
C LEU A 374 0.97 -0.36 -9.75
N SER A 375 0.95 0.19 -8.53
CA SER A 375 0.18 -0.40 -7.42
C SER A 375 -1.32 -0.47 -7.75
N TYR A 376 -1.88 0.59 -8.34
CA TYR A 376 -3.27 0.61 -8.78
C TYR A 376 -3.57 -0.45 -9.85
N VAL A 377 -2.71 -0.58 -10.85
CA VAL A 377 -2.85 -1.61 -11.89
C VAL A 377 -2.80 -3.01 -11.27
N SER A 378 -1.86 -3.28 -10.35
CA SER A 378 -1.76 -4.57 -9.68
C SER A 378 -3.03 -4.93 -8.91
N LEU A 379 -3.69 -3.95 -8.28
CA LEU A 379 -4.94 -4.14 -7.55
C LEU A 379 -6.14 -4.40 -8.48
N ASN A 380 -6.16 -3.80 -9.68
CA ASN A 380 -7.29 -3.94 -10.60
C ASN A 380 -7.21 -5.20 -11.49
N VAL A 381 -6.00 -5.59 -11.89
CA VAL A 381 -5.82 -6.68 -12.88
C VAL A 381 -5.49 -8.02 -12.20
N GLY A 382 -4.88 -7.97 -11.01
CA GLY A 382 -4.39 -9.15 -10.31
C GLY A 382 -5.12 -9.46 -9.00
N SER A 383 -4.98 -10.69 -8.53
CA SER A 383 -5.33 -11.09 -7.16
C SER A 383 -4.20 -10.78 -6.16
N VAL A 384 -3.09 -10.18 -6.63
CA VAL A 384 -1.92 -9.84 -5.81
C VAL A 384 -1.73 -8.33 -5.81
N PHE A 385 -1.82 -7.73 -4.64
CA PHE A 385 -1.54 -6.31 -4.47
C PHE A 385 -0.04 -6.09 -4.24
N VAL A 386 0.56 -5.25 -5.09
CA VAL A 386 1.96 -4.83 -4.98
C VAL A 386 1.98 -3.41 -4.41
N ASP A 387 2.21 -3.30 -3.11
CA ASP A 387 2.31 -1.99 -2.46
C ASP A 387 3.68 -1.34 -2.72
N LEU A 388 3.69 -0.33 -3.58
CA LEU A 388 4.87 0.49 -3.89
C LEU A 388 4.85 1.87 -3.19
N THR A 389 3.94 2.10 -2.25
CA THR A 389 3.80 3.39 -1.52
C THR A 389 5.11 3.79 -0.83
N ALA A 390 5.79 2.83 -0.19
CA ALA A 390 7.07 3.07 0.45
C ALA A 390 8.15 3.45 -0.57
N VAL A 391 8.22 2.76 -1.70
CA VAL A 391 9.18 3.05 -2.78
C VAL A 391 8.86 4.40 -3.44
N ALA A 392 7.57 4.72 -3.62
CA ALA A 392 7.12 6.01 -4.17
C ALA A 392 7.54 7.19 -3.27
N SER A 393 7.36 7.07 -1.95
CA SER A 393 7.82 8.09 -1.00
C SER A 393 9.34 8.25 -1.04
N GLN A 394 10.08 7.16 -1.17
CA GLN A 394 11.54 7.19 -1.29
C GLN A 394 12.02 7.77 -2.62
N ALA A 395 11.30 7.49 -3.72
CA ALA A 395 11.56 8.12 -5.01
C ALA A 395 11.41 9.65 -4.93
N PHE A 396 10.35 10.12 -4.27
CA PHE A 396 10.16 11.55 -4.00
C PHE A 396 11.35 12.15 -3.23
N VAL A 397 11.76 11.52 -2.13
CA VAL A 397 12.91 11.96 -1.33
C VAL A 397 14.20 11.93 -2.15
N PHE A 398 14.43 10.86 -2.92
CA PHE A 398 15.61 10.70 -3.76
C PHE A 398 15.72 11.81 -4.80
N PHE A 399 14.68 12.05 -5.60
CA PHE A 399 14.70 13.07 -6.64
C PHE A 399 14.75 14.49 -6.04
N THR A 400 14.07 14.74 -4.93
CA THR A 400 14.13 16.03 -4.23
C THR A 400 15.53 16.31 -3.69
N ALA A 401 16.12 15.36 -2.96
CA ALA A 401 17.44 15.52 -2.36
C ALA A 401 18.55 15.66 -3.42
N THR A 402 18.52 14.81 -4.47
CA THR A 402 19.49 14.87 -5.55
C THR A 402 19.37 16.15 -6.37
N THR A 403 18.16 16.63 -6.65
CA THR A 403 17.91 17.88 -7.36
C THR A 403 18.32 19.09 -6.53
N ALA A 404 17.99 19.10 -5.23
CA ALA A 404 18.37 20.16 -4.31
C ALA A 404 19.91 20.24 -4.18
N TYR A 405 20.56 19.09 -3.97
CA TYR A 405 22.01 19.02 -3.90
C TYR A 405 22.68 19.51 -5.19
N ALA A 406 22.19 19.03 -6.35
CA ALA A 406 22.72 19.42 -7.64
C ALA A 406 22.55 20.93 -7.90
N SER A 407 21.38 21.49 -7.59
CA SER A 407 21.11 22.92 -7.74
C SER A 407 21.94 23.77 -6.79
N TRP A 408 22.03 23.36 -5.51
CA TRP A 408 22.87 24.04 -4.52
C TRP A 408 24.33 24.04 -4.93
N ARG A 409 24.83 22.91 -5.42
CA ARG A 409 26.23 22.77 -5.84
C ARG A 409 26.56 23.67 -7.04
N VAL A 410 25.66 23.75 -8.02
CA VAL A 410 25.81 24.70 -9.14
C VAL A 410 25.87 26.12 -8.61
N GLY A 411 24.96 26.52 -7.73
CA GLY A 411 24.96 27.83 -7.10
C GLY A 411 26.24 28.12 -6.31
N TYR A 412 26.73 27.14 -5.56
CA TYR A 412 27.98 27.27 -4.79
C TYR A 412 29.17 27.58 -5.70
N PHE A 413 29.42 26.79 -6.74
CA PHE A 413 30.55 27.01 -7.65
C PHE A 413 30.36 28.26 -8.53
N SER A 414 29.14 28.70 -8.77
CA SER A 414 28.87 29.97 -9.47
C SER A 414 29.10 31.21 -8.57
N SER A 415 29.06 31.06 -7.25
CA SER A 415 29.22 32.15 -6.29
C SER A 415 30.63 32.26 -5.71
N LEU A 416 31.49 31.25 -5.96
CA LEU A 416 32.89 31.28 -5.49
C LEU A 416 33.64 32.47 -6.07
N SER A 417 34.23 33.27 -5.19
CA SER A 417 35.23 34.26 -5.60
C SER A 417 36.59 33.60 -5.68
N VAL A 418 37.23 33.66 -6.82
CA VAL A 418 38.60 33.23 -7.00
C VAL A 418 39.54 34.07 -6.11
N SER A 419 40.41 33.41 -5.39
CA SER A 419 41.25 33.87 -4.27
C SER A 419 41.84 35.28 -4.38
N LYS A 420 42.01 35.94 -3.20
CA LYS A 420 42.56 37.29 -2.97
C LYS A 420 44.01 37.52 -3.41
N LYS A 421 44.77 36.51 -3.84
CA LYS A 421 46.12 36.69 -4.42
C LYS A 421 45.94 36.77 -5.93
N ARG A 422 46.37 37.91 -6.52
CA ARG A 422 46.38 38.10 -7.97
C ARG A 422 47.01 36.89 -8.64
N PRO A 423 46.25 36.05 -9.38
CA PRO A 423 46.89 35.04 -10.20
C PRO A 423 47.56 35.76 -11.36
N GLN A 424 48.76 35.41 -11.64
CA GLN A 424 49.51 35.98 -12.78
C GLN A 424 48.91 35.54 -14.11
N ILE A 425 48.10 34.47 -14.14
CA ILE A 425 47.46 33.92 -15.35
C ILE A 425 46.11 33.36 -14.97
N CYS A 426 45.05 33.76 -15.67
CA CYS A 426 43.71 33.11 -15.65
C CYS A 426 43.56 32.18 -16.85
N HIS A 427 43.15 30.97 -16.59
CA HIS A 427 42.72 30.06 -17.65
C HIS A 427 41.20 30.05 -17.75
N VAL A 428 40.71 30.28 -18.93
CA VAL A 428 39.30 30.18 -19.27
C VAL A 428 39.09 28.93 -20.13
N LEU A 429 38.22 28.07 -19.72
CA LEU A 429 37.90 26.85 -20.43
C LEU A 429 36.41 26.85 -20.81
N ALA A 430 36.11 26.92 -22.08
CA ALA A 430 34.77 26.79 -22.62
C ALA A 430 34.55 25.36 -23.13
N ILE A 431 33.50 24.71 -22.67
CA ILE A 431 33.17 23.34 -23.08
C ILE A 431 31.78 23.31 -23.69
N ASP A 432 31.66 22.81 -24.91
CA ASP A 432 30.38 22.44 -25.52
C ASP A 432 30.04 21.00 -25.08
N SER A 433 29.08 20.85 -24.18
CA SER A 433 28.63 19.55 -23.66
C SER A 433 27.55 18.89 -24.52
N GLY A 434 27.01 19.56 -25.54
CA GLY A 434 25.91 19.06 -26.35
C GLY A 434 26.19 17.76 -27.10
N PRO A 435 27.34 17.62 -27.76
CA PRO A 435 27.68 16.42 -28.53
C PRO A 435 27.89 15.16 -27.68
N VAL A 436 28.19 15.31 -26.39
CA VAL A 436 28.60 14.21 -25.50
C VAL A 436 27.60 13.94 -24.38
N ASN A 437 26.51 14.69 -24.31
CA ASN A 437 25.46 14.56 -23.29
C ASN A 437 25.98 14.58 -21.84
N ILE A 438 26.97 15.42 -21.57
CA ILE A 438 27.57 15.58 -20.24
C ILE A 438 26.75 16.59 -19.43
N THR A 439 26.37 16.23 -18.21
CA THR A 439 25.63 17.13 -17.32
C THR A 439 26.55 18.14 -16.63
N VAL A 440 26.02 19.31 -16.26
CA VAL A 440 26.77 20.36 -15.53
C VAL A 440 27.39 19.82 -14.24
N ASN A 441 26.72 18.92 -13.52
CA ASN A 441 27.28 18.30 -12.32
C ASN A 441 28.45 17.35 -12.60
N GLN A 442 28.47 16.68 -13.74
CA GLN A 442 29.62 15.88 -14.18
C GLN A 442 30.82 16.79 -14.51
N LEU A 443 30.57 17.94 -15.12
CA LEU A 443 31.62 18.94 -15.35
C LEU A 443 32.17 19.50 -14.03
N ILE A 444 31.30 19.77 -13.04
CA ILE A 444 31.78 20.16 -11.70
C ILE A 444 32.58 19.04 -11.04
N ASP A 445 32.16 17.77 -11.17
CA ASP A 445 32.92 16.63 -10.64
C ASP A 445 34.28 16.54 -11.27
N ALA A 446 34.41 16.72 -12.58
CA ALA A 446 35.67 16.76 -13.30
C ALA A 446 36.55 17.95 -12.87
N GLY A 447 35.96 19.14 -12.74
CA GLY A 447 36.63 20.32 -12.23
C GLY A 447 37.15 20.12 -10.80
N CYS A 448 36.39 19.53 -9.92
CA CYS A 448 36.82 19.19 -8.57
C CYS A 448 37.97 18.17 -8.54
N ALA A 449 37.97 17.21 -9.46
CA ALA A 449 39.03 16.22 -9.57
C ALA A 449 40.34 16.83 -10.11
N ALA A 450 40.25 17.72 -11.09
CA ALA A 450 41.42 18.33 -11.73
C ALA A 450 42.02 19.49 -10.92
N TRP A 451 41.18 20.33 -10.29
CA TRP A 451 41.60 21.61 -9.69
C TRP A 451 41.21 21.77 -8.21
N GLY A 452 40.65 20.74 -7.60
CA GLY A 452 40.13 20.84 -6.25
C GLY A 452 38.95 21.81 -6.20
N LYS A 453 39.03 22.86 -5.39
CA LYS A 453 37.96 23.85 -5.19
C LYS A 453 38.34 25.24 -5.69
N ASN A 454 39.40 25.36 -6.44
CA ASN A 454 39.99 26.63 -6.87
C ASN A 454 39.50 27.07 -8.25
N PHE A 455 38.20 26.87 -8.56
CA PHE A 455 37.61 27.33 -9.80
C PHE A 455 36.23 27.96 -9.54
N CYS A 456 35.88 28.89 -10.44
CA CYS A 456 34.53 29.43 -10.53
C CYS A 456 33.91 28.96 -11.85
N MET A 457 32.65 28.63 -11.83
CA MET A 457 31.91 28.19 -13.01
C MET A 457 30.83 29.21 -13.37
N VAL A 458 30.77 29.57 -14.64
CA VAL A 458 29.66 30.34 -15.20
C VAL A 458 28.89 29.45 -16.14
N GLN A 459 27.62 29.23 -15.83
CA GLN A 459 26.71 28.52 -16.72
C GLN A 459 25.96 29.55 -17.57
N SER A 460 26.15 29.52 -18.88
CA SER A 460 25.31 30.30 -19.77
C SER A 460 23.97 29.60 -19.95
N GLY A 461 22.91 30.17 -19.38
CA GLY A 461 21.53 29.75 -19.62
C GLY A 461 21.05 30.24 -20.98
N PHE A 462 21.54 29.66 -22.08
CA PHE A 462 21.04 30.00 -23.40
C PHE A 462 19.74 29.32 -23.71
N THR A 463 18.67 30.04 -23.54
CA THR A 463 17.35 29.68 -24.10
C THR A 463 16.77 30.71 -25.03
N SER A 464 17.54 31.69 -25.53
CA SER A 464 16.96 32.65 -26.43
C SER A 464 17.93 33.15 -27.51
N GLY A 465 17.78 32.65 -28.70
CA GLY A 465 17.88 33.50 -29.88
C GLY A 465 19.18 33.51 -30.67
N VAL A 466 20.19 32.68 -30.34
CA VAL A 466 21.36 32.53 -31.21
C VAL A 466 21.50 31.07 -31.63
N SER A 467 20.86 30.73 -32.72
CA SER A 467 21.05 29.48 -33.45
C SER A 467 22.40 29.53 -34.20
N VAL A 468 23.48 29.32 -33.48
CA VAL A 468 24.76 29.07 -34.10
C VAL A 468 25.19 27.68 -33.69
N GLY A 469 24.86 26.67 -34.44
CA GLY A 469 25.51 25.37 -34.59
C GLY A 469 25.91 24.59 -33.32
N ALA A 470 25.52 25.03 -32.10
CA ALA A 470 25.83 24.44 -30.81
C ALA A 470 24.60 23.71 -30.29
N SER A 471 24.75 22.45 -30.00
CA SER A 471 23.67 21.53 -29.60
C SER A 471 23.47 21.36 -28.11
N GLY A 472 24.09 22.18 -27.22
CA GLY A 472 23.97 22.03 -25.79
C GLY A 472 24.44 23.20 -24.94
N PRO A 473 24.29 23.12 -23.59
CA PRO A 473 24.74 24.17 -22.68
C PRO A 473 26.25 24.29 -22.65
N PHE A 474 26.75 25.50 -22.78
CA PHE A 474 28.16 25.82 -22.59
C PHE A 474 28.44 26.04 -21.10
N CYS A 475 29.56 25.51 -20.62
CA CYS A 475 30.11 25.81 -19.31
C CYS A 475 31.46 26.49 -19.47
N VAL A 476 31.65 27.61 -18.76
CA VAL A 476 32.89 28.33 -18.72
C VAL A 476 33.48 28.19 -17.32
N PHE A 477 34.70 27.67 -17.23
CA PHE A 477 35.46 27.55 -15.99
C PHE A 477 36.56 28.62 -15.97
N VAL A 478 36.70 29.31 -14.85
CA VAL A 478 37.72 30.30 -14.63
C VAL A 478 38.62 29.85 -13.48
N LEU A 479 39.87 29.73 -13.70
CA LEU A 479 40.87 29.19 -12.77
C LEU A 479 41.85 30.25 -12.36
N GLY A 480 42.21 30.23 -11.08
CA GLY A 480 43.10 31.24 -10.47
C GLY A 480 44.58 30.93 -10.49
N SER A 481 45.03 29.71 -10.76
CA SER A 481 46.44 29.33 -10.82
C SER A 481 46.60 27.88 -11.31
N GLY A 482 47.66 27.61 -12.06
CA GLY A 482 48.05 26.28 -12.54
C GLY A 482 48.07 26.18 -14.07
N GLU A 483 48.91 25.30 -14.61
CA GLU A 483 48.86 24.92 -16.03
C GLU A 483 47.70 23.95 -16.24
N LEU A 484 46.80 24.31 -17.15
CA LEU A 484 45.70 23.47 -17.55
C LEU A 484 46.10 22.63 -18.74
N GLY A 485 46.40 21.39 -18.48
CA GLY A 485 46.52 20.42 -19.56
C GLY A 485 45.12 20.03 -20.05
N GLU A 486 44.74 20.33 -21.30
CA GLU A 486 43.53 19.83 -21.96
C GLU A 486 43.36 18.31 -21.76
N ALA A 487 44.50 17.58 -21.76
CA ALA A 487 44.58 16.16 -21.53
C ALA A 487 44.05 15.73 -20.12
N GLU A 488 44.18 16.59 -19.12
CA GLU A 488 43.78 16.28 -17.73
C GLU A 488 42.26 16.45 -17.56
N VAL A 489 41.67 17.45 -18.20
CA VAL A 489 40.21 17.64 -18.27
C VAL A 489 39.57 16.48 -19.01
N ARG A 490 40.08 16.09 -20.16
CA ARG A 490 39.60 14.94 -20.93
C ARG A 490 39.67 13.65 -20.12
N ARG A 491 40.77 13.40 -19.43
CA ARG A 491 40.95 12.23 -18.56
C ARG A 491 39.99 12.24 -17.40
N SER A 492 39.76 13.37 -16.74
CA SER A 492 38.83 13.52 -15.62
C SER A 492 37.38 13.35 -16.03
N LEU A 493 37.03 13.64 -17.28
CA LEU A 493 35.70 13.43 -17.87
C LEU A 493 35.52 12.00 -18.41
N GLY A 494 36.58 11.17 -18.42
CA GLY A 494 36.54 9.81 -18.97
C GLY A 494 36.34 9.79 -20.48
N ILE A 495 36.81 10.81 -21.20
CA ILE A 495 36.57 11.00 -22.63
C ILE A 495 37.89 10.76 -23.39
N ASP A 496 37.89 9.76 -24.27
CA ASP A 496 39.03 9.50 -25.16
C ASP A 496 39.15 10.57 -26.25
N LYS A 497 40.36 10.68 -26.84
CA LYS A 497 40.73 11.70 -27.83
C LYS A 497 39.84 11.78 -29.07
N GLU A 498 39.06 10.72 -29.35
CA GLU A 498 38.20 10.63 -30.54
C GLU A 498 36.80 11.26 -30.37
N ASN A 499 36.41 11.63 -29.13
CA ASN A 499 35.11 12.20 -28.90
C ASN A 499 35.07 13.70 -29.24
N LYS A 500 33.96 14.13 -29.87
CA LYS A 500 33.68 15.47 -30.36
C LYS A 500 33.53 16.55 -29.26
N LEU A 501 34.18 16.42 -28.11
CA LEU A 501 34.17 17.45 -27.07
C LEU A 501 35.00 18.62 -27.55
N LYS A 502 34.37 19.75 -27.78
CA LYS A 502 35.05 20.99 -28.17
C LYS A 502 35.48 21.74 -26.90
N ILE A 503 36.76 21.94 -26.75
CA ILE A 503 37.38 22.66 -25.63
C ILE A 503 38.12 23.84 -26.22
N PHE A 504 37.81 25.04 -25.73
CA PHE A 504 38.51 26.26 -26.06
C PHE A 504 39.24 26.74 -24.81
N THR A 505 40.55 26.96 -24.89
CA THR A 505 41.36 27.49 -23.81
C THR A 505 41.95 28.82 -24.17
N SER A 506 41.88 29.83 -23.29
CA SER A 506 42.52 31.12 -23.46
C SER A 506 43.27 31.51 -22.21
N LYS A 507 44.42 32.17 -22.35
CA LYS A 507 45.18 32.80 -21.27
C LYS A 507 44.92 34.28 -21.34
N THR A 508 44.55 34.92 -20.24
CA THR A 508 44.42 36.38 -20.22
C THR A 508 45.10 36.99 -19.01
N ASP A 509 45.97 37.93 -19.30
CA ASP A 509 46.68 38.75 -18.27
C ASP A 509 45.89 40.03 -17.94
N ASP A 510 44.89 40.38 -18.77
CA ASP A 510 44.20 41.69 -18.75
C ASP A 510 42.93 41.76 -17.91
N LEU A 511 42.59 40.71 -17.13
CA LEU A 511 41.29 40.58 -16.47
C LEU A 511 41.26 41.10 -15.03
N PHE A 512 42.30 41.72 -14.56
CA PHE A 512 42.44 42.02 -13.11
C PHE A 512 42.42 43.52 -12.82
N THR A 513 41.25 44.04 -12.55
CA THR A 513 41.03 45.17 -11.65
C THR A 513 40.93 44.65 -10.22
N ASP A 514 41.18 45.53 -9.22
CA ASP A 514 41.22 45.22 -7.78
C ASP A 514 39.93 44.60 -7.18
N GLU A 515 38.95 44.22 -7.98
CA GLU A 515 37.68 43.66 -7.57
C GLU A 515 37.71 42.12 -7.44
N LYS A 516 36.95 41.60 -6.49
CA LYS A 516 36.75 40.14 -6.33
C LYS A 516 36.10 39.58 -7.60
N LEU A 517 36.75 38.62 -8.24
CA LEU A 517 36.20 37.87 -9.35
C LEU A 517 35.00 37.06 -8.87
N THR A 518 33.81 37.61 -9.01
CA THR A 518 32.52 36.95 -8.75
C THR A 518 31.91 36.53 -10.10
N SER A 519 30.97 35.61 -10.09
CA SER A 519 30.23 35.20 -11.31
C SER A 519 29.66 36.39 -12.08
N LYS A 520 29.25 37.47 -11.38
CA LYS A 520 28.71 38.70 -12.01
C LYS A 520 29.77 39.48 -12.79
N VAL A 521 31.03 39.45 -12.37
CA VAL A 521 32.12 40.14 -13.07
C VAL A 521 32.65 39.25 -14.20
N ILE A 522 32.67 37.96 -13.99
CA ILE A 522 33.17 36.96 -14.95
C ILE A 522 32.17 36.73 -16.09
N GLU A 523 30.87 36.87 -15.82
CA GLU A 523 29.82 36.59 -16.78
C GLU A 523 29.95 37.39 -18.12
N PRO A 524 30.15 38.71 -18.12
CA PRO A 524 30.41 39.48 -19.37
C PRO A 524 31.65 39.03 -20.13
N LEU A 525 32.68 38.62 -19.39
CA LEU A 525 33.94 38.15 -19.95
C LEU A 525 33.84 36.75 -20.51
N ALA A 526 33.13 35.87 -19.80
CA ALA A 526 32.80 34.54 -20.28
C ALA A 526 32.02 34.62 -21.61
N TRP A 527 31.12 35.58 -21.73
CA TRP A 527 30.40 35.87 -22.99
C TRP A 527 31.33 36.27 -24.12
N ARG A 528 32.25 37.16 -23.86
CA ARG A 528 33.25 37.61 -24.85
C ARG A 528 34.13 36.46 -25.33
N PHE A 529 34.60 35.62 -24.42
CA PHE A 529 35.37 34.42 -24.74
C PHE A 529 34.55 33.36 -25.48
N LEU A 530 33.29 33.18 -25.09
CA LEU A 530 32.39 32.25 -25.75
C LEU A 530 32.12 32.67 -27.20
N SER A 531 31.92 33.96 -27.45
CA SER A 531 31.75 34.48 -28.81
C SER A 531 32.97 34.25 -29.67
N THR A 532 34.17 34.43 -29.09
CA THR A 532 35.45 34.16 -29.79
C THR A 532 35.59 32.65 -30.05
N ALA A 533 35.29 31.80 -29.07
CA ALA A 533 35.35 30.35 -29.23
C ALA A 533 34.38 29.84 -30.32
N ILE A 534 33.19 30.40 -30.38
CA ILE A 534 32.18 30.05 -31.39
C ILE A 534 32.65 30.43 -32.80
N VAL A 535 33.25 31.60 -32.96
CA VAL A 535 33.85 32.03 -34.24
C VAL A 535 34.94 31.07 -34.68
N THR A 536 35.90 30.76 -33.78
CA THR A 536 36.98 29.82 -34.07
C THR A 536 36.48 28.41 -34.40
N TRP A 537 35.45 27.95 -33.74
CA TRP A 537 34.83 26.63 -34.03
C TRP A 537 34.11 26.60 -35.38
N ASN A 538 33.60 27.74 -35.86
CA ASN A 538 32.95 27.81 -37.15
C ASN A 538 33.97 27.97 -38.31
N GLU A 539 35.15 28.53 -38.04
CA GLU A 539 36.24 28.63 -39.01
C GLU A 539 36.96 27.29 -39.26
N GLU A 540 36.89 26.35 -38.28
CA GLU A 540 37.45 24.99 -38.41
C GLU A 540 36.48 24.00 -39.15
N LYS A 541 35.31 24.45 -39.60
CA LYS A 541 34.40 23.70 -40.48
C LYS A 541 34.64 24.04 -41.92
#